data_4a7318c8059660639da0c7ec3e6a4088
#
_entry.id   4a7318c8059660639da0c7ec3e6a4088
#
_cell.length_a   1.000
_cell.length_b   1.000
_cell.length_c   1.000
_cell.angle_alpha   90.00
_cell.angle_beta   90.00
_cell.angle_gamma   90.00
#
_symmetry.space_group_name_H-M   'P 1'
#
loop_
_entity.id
_entity.type
_entity.pdbx_description
1 polymer ?
#
loop_
_entity_poly.entity_id
_entity_poly.type
_entity_poly.pdbx_seq_one_letter_code
_entity_poly.pdbx_strand_id
1 'polypeptide(L)'
;MKAEALFRDGKGGQSELNQVRDRVGAPQVVISLENILKERLLELAWEGVRRQDLIRFGEFTKAITDRPKSQAYKTVFPIHEKTLSVNKNLSQNPGYGK
;
A
#
# COMPACT_ATOMS: atom_id res chain seq x y z
N MET A 1 5.12 10.71 -3.79
CA MET A 1 4.64 10.22 -5.12
C MET A 1 5.71 10.35 -6.19
N LYS A 2 6.28 11.56 -6.45
CA LYS A 2 7.31 11.78 -7.49
C LYS A 2 8.55 10.89 -7.29
N ALA A 3 9.11 10.81 -6.07
CA ALA A 3 10.26 9.96 -5.75
C ALA A 3 10.03 8.49 -6.12
N GLU A 4 8.85 7.94 -5.80
CA GLU A 4 8.50 6.56 -6.14
C GLU A 4 8.39 6.35 -7.65
N ALA A 5 7.75 7.28 -8.36
CA ALA A 5 7.60 7.17 -9.81
C ALA A 5 8.97 7.17 -10.51
N LEU A 6 9.86 8.08 -10.12
CA LEU A 6 11.23 8.15 -10.65
C LEU A 6 12.03 6.89 -10.33
N PHE A 7 11.91 6.38 -9.10
CA PHE A 7 12.62 5.17 -8.70
C PHE A 7 12.17 3.93 -9.49
N ARG A 8 10.85 3.75 -9.67
CA ARG A 8 10.30 2.62 -10.44
C ARG A 8 10.61 2.72 -11.93
N ASP A 9 10.79 3.94 -12.45
CA ASP A 9 11.18 4.20 -13.84
C ASP A 9 12.71 4.17 -14.06
N GLY A 10 13.49 3.83 -13.04
CA GLY A 10 14.96 3.77 -13.12
C GLY A 10 15.64 5.14 -13.22
N LYS A 11 14.92 6.23 -12.97
CA LYS A 11 15.40 7.62 -13.08
C LYS A 11 15.85 8.24 -11.76
N GLY A 12 16.06 7.45 -10.71
CA GLY A 12 16.55 7.92 -9.42
C GLY A 12 15.40 8.26 -8.45
N GLY A 13 15.23 9.52 -8.07
CA GLY A 13 14.23 9.96 -7.07
C GLY A 13 14.80 10.18 -5.67
N GLN A 14 16.13 10.03 -5.49
CA GLN A 14 16.82 10.25 -4.21
C GLN A 14 16.62 11.67 -3.68
N SER A 15 16.75 12.66 -4.57
CA SER A 15 16.56 14.07 -4.22
C SER A 15 15.15 14.34 -3.73
N GLU A 16 14.16 13.84 -4.43
CA GLU A 16 12.75 14.01 -4.10
C GLU A 16 12.37 13.35 -2.76
N LEU A 17 12.94 12.19 -2.45
CA LEU A 17 12.76 11.55 -1.16
C LEU A 17 13.34 12.39 -0.03
N ASN A 18 14.57 12.87 -0.20
CA ASN A 18 15.25 13.66 0.82
C ASN A 18 14.67 15.05 1.00
N GLN A 19 14.10 15.68 -0.04
CA GLN A 19 13.36 16.94 0.10
C GLN A 19 12.19 16.84 1.09
N VAL A 20 11.48 15.73 1.10
CA VAL A 20 10.39 15.49 2.08
C VAL A 20 10.96 15.43 3.49
N ARG A 21 12.08 14.75 3.67
CA ARG A 21 12.72 14.58 4.98
C ARG A 21 13.37 15.86 5.48
N ASP A 22 14.05 16.61 4.61
CA ASP A 22 14.70 17.88 4.92
C ASP A 22 13.68 18.92 5.41
N ARG A 23 12.47 18.92 4.88
CA ARG A 23 11.36 19.81 5.31
C ARG A 23 11.06 19.71 6.82
N VAL A 24 11.24 18.54 7.40
CA VAL A 24 10.97 18.27 8.82
C VAL A 24 12.24 18.03 9.63
N GLY A 25 13.42 18.31 9.06
CA GLY A 25 14.70 18.10 9.73
C GLY A 25 15.06 16.64 10.00
N ALA A 26 14.45 15.69 9.27
CA ALA A 26 14.75 14.28 9.43
C ALA A 26 16.03 13.87 8.67
N PRO A 27 16.83 12.93 9.21
CA PRO A 27 18.04 12.45 8.53
C PRO A 27 17.75 11.91 7.13
N GLN A 28 18.62 12.21 6.17
CA GLN A 28 18.51 11.67 4.82
C GLN A 28 18.68 10.15 4.81
N VAL A 29 18.02 9.48 3.86
CA VAL A 29 18.08 8.02 3.69
C VAL A 29 18.32 7.67 2.22
N VAL A 30 18.94 6.52 1.98
CA VAL A 30 19.13 6.00 0.63
C VAL A 30 17.75 5.59 0.06
N ILE A 31 17.50 5.92 -1.20
CA ILE A 31 16.25 5.55 -1.85
C ILE A 31 16.14 4.03 -2.03
N SER A 32 15.02 3.48 -1.63
CA SER A 32 14.63 2.08 -1.82
C SER A 32 13.11 1.99 -1.73
N LEU A 33 12.51 0.91 -2.24
CA LEU A 33 11.07 0.69 -2.09
C LEU A 33 10.65 0.63 -0.61
N GLU A 34 11.48 0.04 0.24
CA GLU A 34 11.24 -0.02 1.68
C GLU A 34 11.22 1.38 2.31
N ASN A 35 12.23 2.20 2.03
CA ASN A 35 12.32 3.56 2.55
C ASN A 35 11.22 4.48 2.00
N ILE A 36 10.83 4.31 0.74
CA ILE A 36 9.68 5.00 0.15
C ILE A 36 8.38 4.60 0.87
N LEU A 37 8.16 3.31 1.10
CA LEU A 37 6.97 2.82 1.79
C LEU A 37 6.91 3.31 3.24
N LYS A 38 8.06 3.37 3.93
CA LYS A 38 8.19 3.92 5.29
C LYS A 38 7.88 5.41 5.31
N GLU A 39 8.45 6.18 4.38
CA GLU A 39 8.21 7.62 4.29
C GLU A 39 6.73 7.92 4.00
N ARG A 40 6.09 7.16 3.13
CA ARG A 40 4.66 7.27 2.89
C ARG A 40 3.82 6.99 4.13
N LEU A 41 4.23 6.06 4.99
CA LEU A 41 3.56 5.82 6.27
C LEU A 41 3.63 7.05 7.18
N LEU A 42 4.80 7.68 7.26
CA LEU A 42 5.03 8.84 8.14
C LEU A 42 4.29 10.08 7.63
N GLU A 43 4.38 10.36 6.32
CA GLU A 43 3.77 11.54 5.71
C GLU A 43 2.24 11.47 5.58
N LEU A 44 1.70 10.29 5.36
CA LEU A 44 0.28 10.07 5.05
C LEU A 44 -0.45 9.33 6.17
N ALA A 45 0.08 9.39 7.39
CA ALA A 45 -0.56 8.82 8.57
C ALA A 45 -1.98 9.41 8.73
N TRP A 46 -2.96 8.56 9.02
CA TRP A 46 -4.39 8.92 9.16
C TRP A 46 -5.12 9.36 7.88
N GLU A 47 -4.47 9.33 6.72
CA GLU A 47 -5.10 9.69 5.44
C GLU A 47 -5.78 8.51 4.72
N GLY A 48 -5.81 7.32 5.32
CA GLY A 48 -6.50 6.14 4.81
C GLY A 48 -5.82 5.44 3.62
N VAL A 49 -4.60 5.82 3.26
CA VAL A 49 -3.89 5.29 2.07
C VAL A 49 -3.03 4.07 2.35
N ARG A 50 -2.78 3.73 3.64
CA ARG A 50 -1.81 2.68 4.02
C ARG A 50 -2.14 1.31 3.45
N ARG A 51 -3.40 0.90 3.46
CA ARG A 51 -3.83 -0.38 2.90
C ARG A 51 -3.46 -0.50 1.42
N GLN A 52 -3.76 0.53 0.63
CA GLN A 52 -3.45 0.56 -0.80
C GLN A 52 -1.94 0.52 -1.06
N ASP A 53 -1.16 1.24 -0.27
CA ASP A 53 0.29 1.21 -0.35
C ASP A 53 0.84 -0.18 -0.06
N LEU A 54 0.40 -0.82 1.01
CA LEU A 54 0.83 -2.17 1.35
C LEU A 54 0.49 -3.19 0.25
N ILE A 55 -0.68 -3.06 -0.39
CA ILE A 55 -1.07 -3.91 -1.53
C ILE A 55 -0.14 -3.66 -2.71
N ARG A 56 0.07 -2.40 -3.11
CA ARG A 56 0.94 -2.03 -4.24
C ARG A 56 2.39 -2.48 -4.07
N PHE A 57 2.89 -2.48 -2.83
CA PHE A 57 4.26 -2.90 -2.50
C PHE A 57 4.37 -4.41 -2.22
N GLY A 58 3.26 -5.17 -2.25
CA GLY A 58 3.25 -6.61 -1.99
C GLY A 58 3.44 -6.98 -0.51
N GLU A 59 3.20 -6.02 0.40
CA GLU A 59 3.44 -6.20 1.84
C GLU A 59 2.15 -6.48 2.63
N PHE A 60 0.97 -6.31 2.03
CA PHE A 60 -0.31 -6.37 2.75
C PHE A 60 -0.58 -7.70 3.43
N THR A 61 -0.24 -8.81 2.77
CA THR A 61 -0.52 -10.16 3.28
C THR A 61 0.60 -10.77 4.13
N LYS A 62 1.75 -10.10 4.23
CA LYS A 62 2.87 -10.55 5.06
C LYS A 62 2.55 -10.44 6.56
N ALA A 63 3.16 -11.32 7.35
CA ALA A 63 3.10 -11.20 8.81
C ALA A 63 3.86 -9.95 9.28
N ILE A 64 3.32 -9.26 10.28
CA ILE A 64 3.96 -8.20 11.05
C ILE A 64 3.76 -8.50 12.53
N THR A 65 4.40 -7.74 13.43
CA THR A 65 4.43 -8.00 14.88
C THR A 65 3.07 -8.35 15.48
N ASP A 66 2.02 -7.60 15.12
CA ASP A 66 0.68 -7.74 15.72
C ASP A 66 -0.35 -8.32 14.74
N ARG A 67 0.09 -8.83 13.59
CA ARG A 67 -0.80 -9.41 12.58
C ARG A 67 -0.16 -10.62 11.90
N PRO A 68 -0.78 -11.81 11.98
CA PRO A 68 -0.30 -12.98 11.27
C PRO A 68 -0.42 -12.82 9.75
N LYS A 69 0.31 -13.66 9.01
CA LYS A 69 0.18 -13.74 7.54
C LYS A 69 -1.28 -13.97 7.15
N SER A 70 -1.76 -13.27 6.15
CA SER A 70 -3.12 -13.40 5.64
C SER A 70 -3.14 -13.96 4.21
N GLN A 71 -4.31 -14.46 3.80
CA GLN A 71 -4.51 -15.03 2.47
C GLN A 71 -4.48 -13.95 1.39
N ALA A 72 -3.97 -14.31 0.19
CA ALA A 72 -3.78 -13.37 -0.91
C ALA A 72 -5.09 -12.73 -1.39
N TYR A 73 -6.22 -13.44 -1.36
CA TYR A 73 -7.51 -12.91 -1.80
C TYR A 73 -7.97 -11.69 -0.98
N LYS A 74 -7.46 -11.52 0.24
CA LYS A 74 -7.80 -10.36 1.11
C LYS A 74 -7.27 -9.02 0.60
N THR A 75 -6.52 -9.01 -0.49
CA THR A 75 -6.10 -7.77 -1.17
C THR A 75 -7.27 -7.06 -1.86
N VAL A 76 -8.33 -7.80 -2.20
CA VAL A 76 -9.60 -7.25 -2.70
C VAL A 76 -10.67 -7.31 -1.62
N PHE A 77 -11.70 -6.47 -1.72
CA PHE A 77 -12.85 -6.54 -0.82
C PHE A 77 -13.88 -7.55 -1.32
N PRO A 78 -14.63 -8.21 -0.42
CA PRO A 78 -15.81 -8.97 -0.81
C PRO A 78 -16.91 -8.04 -1.35
N ILE A 79 -17.70 -8.54 -2.29
CA ILE A 79 -18.93 -7.87 -2.69
C ILE A 79 -19.97 -8.14 -1.60
N HIS A 80 -20.64 -7.09 -1.16
CA HIS A 80 -21.64 -7.22 -0.10
C HIS A 80 -22.78 -8.15 -0.51
N GLU A 81 -23.22 -9.01 0.40
CA GLU A 81 -24.23 -10.03 0.16
C GLU A 81 -25.54 -9.45 -0.43
N LYS A 82 -26.01 -8.33 0.10
CA LYS A 82 -27.20 -7.63 -0.41
C LYS A 82 -27.04 -7.21 -1.88
N THR A 83 -25.84 -6.80 -2.30
CA THR A 83 -25.56 -6.44 -3.70
C THR A 83 -25.64 -7.68 -4.61
N LEU A 84 -25.08 -8.80 -4.15
CA LEU A 84 -25.16 -10.09 -4.86
C LEU A 84 -26.60 -10.62 -4.95
N SER A 85 -27.41 -10.41 -3.93
CA SER A 85 -28.82 -10.86 -3.92
C SER A 85 -29.69 -10.10 -4.92
N VAL A 86 -29.41 -8.81 -5.11
CA VAL A 86 -30.17 -7.94 -6.03
C VAL A 86 -29.72 -8.11 -7.48
N ASN A 87 -28.41 -8.25 -7.73
CA ASN A 87 -27.88 -8.40 -9.08
C ASN A 87 -27.29 -9.79 -9.31
N LYS A 88 -28.08 -10.66 -9.95
CA LYS A 88 -27.74 -12.06 -10.25
C LYS A 88 -26.60 -12.23 -11.27
N ASN A 89 -26.21 -11.17 -11.98
CA ASN A 89 -25.07 -11.18 -12.90
C ASN A 89 -23.71 -11.00 -12.21
N LEU A 90 -23.72 -10.72 -10.90
CA LEU A 90 -22.50 -10.60 -10.10
C LEU A 90 -22.15 -11.93 -9.44
N SER A 91 -20.86 -12.25 -9.45
CA SER A 91 -20.29 -13.35 -8.67
C SER A 91 -19.34 -12.80 -7.62
N GLN A 92 -19.25 -13.47 -6.47
CA GLN A 92 -18.34 -13.08 -5.39
C GLN A 92 -16.88 -13.19 -5.83
N ASN A 93 -16.04 -12.31 -5.31
CA ASN A 93 -14.59 -12.40 -5.51
C ASN A 93 -14.05 -13.74 -4.97
N PRO A 94 -13.07 -14.37 -5.67
CA PRO A 94 -12.48 -15.63 -5.24
C PRO A 94 -11.96 -15.56 -3.79
N GLY A 95 -12.14 -16.66 -3.05
CA GLY A 95 -11.71 -16.79 -1.66
C GLY A 95 -12.73 -16.34 -0.61
N TYR A 96 -13.76 -15.62 -1.01
CA TYR A 96 -14.89 -15.27 -0.13
C TYR A 96 -16.03 -16.27 -0.38
N GLY A 97 -16.48 -16.94 0.69
CA GLY A 97 -17.64 -17.83 0.61
C GLY A 97 -18.92 -17.08 0.20
N LYS A 98 -19.91 -17.86 -0.21
CA LYS A 98 -21.28 -17.34 -0.42
C LYS A 98 -21.92 -17.00 0.93
#